data_3735140fe3f18c9e779f69a457151c62
#
_entry.id   3735140fe3f18c9e779f69a457151c62
#
_cell.length_a   1.000
_cell.length_b   1.000
_cell.length_c   1.000
_cell.angle_alpha   90.00
_cell.angle_beta   90.00
_cell.angle_gamma   90.00
#
_symmetry.space_group_name_H-M   'P 1'
#
loop_
_entity.id
_entity.type
_entity.pdbx_description
1 polymer ?
#
loop_
_entity_poly.entity_id
_entity_poly.type
_entity_poly.pdbx_seq_one_letter_code
_entity_poly.pdbx_strand_id
1 'polypeptide(L)'
;CPMNMVADAAEWLRVRLELKADVVRISNKVRYGLLAAALILSAATGTAAFEAVSPQAWIWRDLVFGTGLAALSAASAVFALDLALMKHGWCGHLCPLGAFWSLVGRLTRSPVVRVSFDDAACNRCGDCLRACPEPHVIRFASLKETGRIPAGDCLNCGRCIEACGENALKFRIGPAPRIRTSSDTHQGENHHD
;
A
#
# COMPACT_ATOMS: atom_id res chain seq x y z
N CYS A 1 5.08 8.27 6.78
CA CYS A 1 4.95 7.59 8.08
C CYS A 1 6.29 6.96 8.45
N PRO A 2 6.89 7.25 9.62
CA PRO A 2 8.20 6.71 10.02
C PRO A 2 8.17 5.17 10.14
N MET A 3 7.01 4.60 10.42
CA MET A 3 6.84 3.14 10.50
C MET A 3 7.15 2.40 9.20
N ASN A 4 6.97 3.06 8.05
CA ASN A 4 7.31 2.44 6.78
C ASN A 4 8.82 2.21 6.64
N MET A 5 9.65 3.14 7.16
CA MET A 5 11.10 2.95 7.19
C MET A 5 11.51 1.78 8.10
N VAL A 6 10.81 1.63 9.23
CA VAL A 6 11.05 0.51 10.17
C VAL A 6 10.67 -0.82 9.50
N ALA A 7 9.53 -0.88 8.81
CA ALA A 7 9.09 -2.05 8.07
C ALA A 7 10.04 -2.40 6.91
N ASP A 8 10.54 -1.39 6.18
CA ASP A 8 11.52 -1.60 5.10
C ASP A 8 12.87 -2.12 5.65
N ALA A 9 13.31 -1.63 6.80
CA ALA A 9 14.52 -2.14 7.46
C ALA A 9 14.34 -3.60 7.91
N ALA A 10 13.16 -3.94 8.44
CA ALA A 10 12.83 -5.31 8.81
C ALA A 10 12.82 -6.23 7.57
N GLU A 11 12.23 -5.78 6.45
CA GLU A 11 12.24 -6.54 5.20
C GLU A 11 13.65 -6.74 4.66
N TRP A 12 14.48 -5.68 4.65
CA TRP A 12 15.87 -5.78 4.23
C TRP A 12 16.64 -6.84 5.04
N LEU A 13 16.43 -6.85 6.37
CA LEU A 13 17.07 -7.83 7.25
C LEU A 13 16.52 -9.25 7.00
N ARG A 14 15.21 -9.41 6.79
CA ARG A 14 14.60 -10.71 6.43
C ARG A 14 15.23 -11.31 5.18
N VAL A 15 15.40 -10.50 4.14
CA VAL A 15 16.02 -10.93 2.88
C VAL A 15 17.47 -11.36 3.12
N ARG A 16 18.22 -10.62 3.94
CA ARG A 16 19.61 -10.94 4.30
C ARG A 16 19.75 -12.23 5.11
N LEU A 17 18.79 -12.52 5.96
CA LEU A 17 18.75 -13.70 6.83
C LEU A 17 18.05 -14.89 6.17
N GLU A 18 17.59 -14.75 4.92
CA GLU A 18 16.86 -15.78 4.16
C GLU A 18 15.65 -16.35 4.95
N LEU A 19 15.04 -15.52 5.80
CA LEU A 19 13.90 -15.93 6.59
C LEU A 19 12.71 -16.22 5.68
N LYS A 20 12.06 -17.38 5.92
CA LYS A 20 10.89 -17.79 5.15
C LYS A 20 9.80 -16.72 5.21
N ALA A 21 9.14 -16.49 4.07
CA ALA A 21 8.04 -15.56 3.97
C ALA A 21 6.89 -15.97 4.91
N ASP A 22 6.29 -14.96 5.52
CA ASP A 22 5.00 -14.97 6.24
C ASP A 22 4.65 -16.24 7.02
N VAL A 23 5.07 -16.27 8.28
CA VAL A 23 4.70 -17.33 9.24
C VAL A 23 3.20 -17.26 9.55
N VAL A 24 2.66 -16.04 9.60
CA VAL A 24 1.24 -15.79 9.92
C VAL A 24 0.59 -15.03 8.77
N ARG A 25 -0.54 -15.53 8.27
CA ARG A 25 -1.36 -14.86 7.28
C ARG A 25 -2.58 -14.22 7.95
N ILE A 26 -2.49 -12.94 8.26
CA ILE A 26 -3.62 -12.16 8.75
C ILE A 26 -4.38 -11.59 7.55
N SER A 27 -5.70 -11.68 7.59
CA SER A 27 -6.53 -11.07 6.54
C SER A 27 -6.45 -9.55 6.62
N ASN A 28 -6.28 -8.87 5.49
CA ASN A 28 -6.31 -7.41 5.40
C ASN A 28 -7.64 -6.79 5.89
N LYS A 29 -8.67 -7.62 6.10
CA LYS A 29 -9.95 -7.18 6.66
C LYS A 29 -9.85 -6.82 8.15
N VAL A 30 -8.87 -7.38 8.87
CA VAL A 30 -8.68 -7.13 10.32
C VAL A 30 -8.47 -5.65 10.59
N ARG A 31 -7.74 -4.93 9.74
CA ARG A 31 -7.52 -3.48 9.89
C ARG A 31 -8.80 -2.66 9.89
N TYR A 32 -9.84 -3.09 9.13
CA TYR A 32 -11.14 -2.41 9.13
C TYR A 32 -11.93 -2.67 10.41
N GLY A 33 -11.81 -3.87 10.98
CA GLY A 33 -12.35 -4.18 12.30
C GLY A 33 -11.70 -3.34 13.40
N LEU A 34 -10.37 -3.20 13.35
CA LEU A 34 -9.63 -2.34 14.29
C LEU A 34 -10.00 -0.85 14.11
N LEU A 35 -10.20 -0.39 12.88
CA LEU A 35 -10.69 0.96 12.61
C LEU A 35 -12.08 1.18 13.22
N ALA A 36 -13.02 0.26 13.00
CA ALA A 36 -14.36 0.36 13.57
C ALA A 36 -14.32 0.36 15.11
N ALA A 37 -13.54 -0.53 15.71
CA ALA A 37 -13.36 -0.59 17.16
C ALA A 37 -12.76 0.71 17.70
N ALA A 38 -11.74 1.28 17.07
CA ALA A 38 -11.13 2.54 17.45
C ALA A 38 -12.12 3.71 17.38
N LEU A 39 -12.98 3.75 16.34
CA LEU A 39 -14.01 4.79 16.21
C LEU A 39 -15.11 4.67 17.26
N ILE A 40 -15.59 3.44 17.52
CA ILE A 40 -16.60 3.19 18.55
C ILE A 40 -16.05 3.56 19.95
N LEU A 41 -14.83 3.13 20.24
CA LEU A 41 -14.20 3.43 21.52
C LEU A 41 -13.95 4.94 21.68
N SER A 42 -13.52 5.64 20.63
CA SER A 42 -13.36 7.10 20.65
C SER A 42 -14.68 7.82 20.89
N ALA A 43 -15.76 7.35 20.26
CA ALA A 43 -17.09 7.92 20.46
C ALA A 43 -17.64 7.67 21.89
N ALA A 44 -17.37 6.49 22.44
CA ALA A 44 -17.83 6.12 23.78
C ALA A 44 -17.06 6.85 24.90
N THR A 45 -15.75 7.05 24.72
CA THR A 45 -14.88 7.66 25.75
C THR A 45 -14.72 9.16 25.60
N GLY A 46 -15.12 9.75 24.45
CA GLY A 46 -14.88 11.16 24.14
C GLY A 46 -13.39 11.51 23.94
N THR A 47 -12.52 10.50 23.85
CA THR A 47 -11.07 10.67 23.67
C THR A 47 -10.61 10.03 22.36
N ALA A 48 -9.49 10.50 21.81
CA ALA A 48 -8.89 9.92 20.61
C ALA A 48 -8.23 8.56 20.92
N ALA A 49 -9.05 7.51 21.12
CA ALA A 49 -8.57 6.17 21.46
C ALA A 49 -7.53 5.63 20.49
N PHE A 50 -7.56 6.06 19.24
CA PHE A 50 -6.57 5.73 18.23
C PHE A 50 -5.16 6.20 18.61
N GLU A 51 -5.02 7.39 19.19
CA GLU A 51 -3.71 7.92 19.60
C GLU A 51 -3.05 7.11 20.70
N ALA A 52 -3.86 6.53 21.59
CA ALA A 52 -3.35 5.70 22.69
C ALA A 52 -2.73 4.38 22.21
N VAL A 53 -3.14 3.88 21.05
CA VAL A 53 -2.69 2.58 20.50
C VAL A 53 -1.73 2.77 19.30
N SER A 54 -1.64 3.96 18.74
CA SER A 54 -0.84 4.22 17.54
C SER A 54 0.66 4.34 17.86
N PRO A 55 1.53 3.44 17.36
CA PRO A 55 2.99 3.57 17.53
C PRO A 55 3.53 4.87 16.94
N GLN A 56 2.90 5.38 15.89
CA GLN A 56 3.26 6.66 15.28
C GLN A 56 3.03 7.82 16.24
N ALA A 57 1.88 7.85 16.93
CA ALA A 57 1.59 8.89 17.91
C ALA A 57 2.58 8.83 19.08
N TRP A 58 2.93 7.64 19.53
CA TRP A 58 3.92 7.45 20.61
C TRP A 58 5.29 7.98 20.20
N ILE A 59 5.74 7.69 18.98
CA ILE A 59 7.04 8.19 18.47
C ILE A 59 7.06 9.71 18.46
N TRP A 60 6.04 10.36 17.90
CA TRP A 60 6.01 11.82 17.80
C TRP A 60 5.92 12.48 19.18
N ARG A 61 5.09 11.94 20.07
CA ARG A 61 4.97 12.48 21.43
C ARG A 61 6.27 12.33 22.20
N ASP A 62 6.89 11.18 22.11
CA ASP A 62 8.12 10.90 22.87
C ASP A 62 9.33 11.64 22.28
N LEU A 63 9.35 11.89 20.99
CA LEU A 63 10.38 12.70 20.33
C LEU A 63 10.34 14.17 20.79
N VAL A 64 9.13 14.69 21.06
CA VAL A 64 8.92 16.10 21.41
C VAL A 64 8.98 16.31 22.93
N PHE A 65 8.41 15.42 23.72
CA PHE A 65 8.19 15.60 25.16
C PHE A 65 8.82 14.55 26.04
N GLY A 66 9.34 13.48 25.47
CA GLY A 66 9.78 12.29 26.21
C GLY A 66 11.30 12.08 26.22
N THR A 67 11.66 10.91 26.71
CA THR A 67 13.05 10.45 26.80
C THR A 67 13.53 9.65 25.59
N GLY A 68 12.67 9.41 24.60
CA GLY A 68 12.92 8.55 23.45
C GLY A 68 12.69 7.05 23.70
N LEU A 69 12.41 6.65 24.94
CA LEU A 69 12.24 5.24 25.29
C LEU A 69 10.94 4.63 24.73
N ALA A 70 9.82 5.37 24.79
CA ALA A 70 8.55 4.90 24.24
C ALA A 70 8.61 4.84 22.70
N ALA A 71 9.27 5.80 22.06
CA ALA A 71 9.52 5.80 20.63
C ALA A 71 10.34 4.60 20.20
N LEU A 72 11.42 4.29 20.94
CA LEU A 72 12.28 3.14 20.67
C LEU A 72 11.54 1.82 20.89
N SER A 73 10.76 1.70 21.96
CA SER A 73 9.97 0.48 22.23
C SER A 73 8.91 0.24 21.16
N ALA A 74 8.18 1.27 20.73
CA ALA A 74 7.19 1.18 19.67
C ALA A 74 7.82 0.78 18.32
N ALA A 75 8.94 1.41 17.95
CA ALA A 75 9.67 1.09 16.74
C ALA A 75 10.21 -0.36 16.78
N SER A 76 10.78 -0.78 17.91
CA SER A 76 11.30 -2.14 18.10
C SER A 76 10.19 -3.19 18.06
N ALA A 77 9.02 -2.91 18.63
CA ALA A 77 7.87 -3.81 18.57
C ALA A 77 7.36 -4.00 17.14
N VAL A 78 7.21 -2.92 16.37
CA VAL A 78 6.83 -3.00 14.95
C VAL A 78 7.89 -3.71 14.14
N PHE A 79 9.17 -3.40 14.36
CA PHE A 79 10.29 -4.06 13.69
C PHE A 79 10.29 -5.58 13.96
N ALA A 80 10.13 -6.00 15.21
CA ALA A 80 10.09 -7.41 15.60
C ALA A 80 8.89 -8.13 14.98
N LEU A 81 7.72 -7.47 14.97
CA LEU A 81 6.52 -8.01 14.33
C LEU A 81 6.73 -8.24 12.83
N ASP A 82 7.26 -7.25 12.13
CA ASP A 82 7.49 -7.32 10.69
C ASP A 82 8.63 -8.29 10.36
N LEU A 83 9.65 -8.38 11.21
CA LEU A 83 10.76 -9.32 11.05
C LEU A 83 10.33 -10.77 11.28
N ALA A 84 9.58 -11.05 12.35
CA ALA A 84 9.31 -12.41 12.80
C ALA A 84 8.05 -13.02 12.19
N LEU A 85 6.99 -12.24 11.97
CA LEU A 85 5.68 -12.77 11.64
C LEU A 85 5.30 -12.60 10.16
N MET A 86 5.40 -11.40 9.62
CA MET A 86 4.95 -11.13 8.25
C MET A 86 5.56 -9.85 7.68
N LYS A 87 5.68 -9.82 6.35
CA LYS A 87 6.11 -8.64 5.62
C LYS A 87 5.08 -7.51 5.76
N HIS A 88 5.53 -6.31 6.19
CA HIS A 88 4.67 -5.13 6.37
C HIS A 88 3.41 -5.39 7.22
N GLY A 89 3.53 -6.25 8.26
CA GLY A 89 2.40 -6.71 9.06
C GLY A 89 1.66 -5.59 9.75
N TRP A 90 2.38 -4.62 10.33
CA TRP A 90 1.73 -3.47 10.95
C TRP A 90 0.99 -2.61 9.93
N CYS A 91 1.68 -2.13 8.90
CA CYS A 91 1.11 -1.17 7.94
C CYS A 91 0.01 -1.78 7.09
N GLY A 92 0.18 -3.02 6.63
CA GLY A 92 -0.75 -3.69 5.73
C GLY A 92 -1.96 -4.32 6.41
N HIS A 93 -1.83 -4.75 7.67
CA HIS A 93 -2.83 -5.62 8.29
C HIS A 93 -3.42 -5.09 9.60
N LEU A 94 -2.66 -4.32 10.38
CA LEU A 94 -3.07 -3.87 11.70
C LEU A 94 -3.36 -2.37 11.80
N CYS A 95 -2.75 -1.54 10.96
CA CYS A 95 -2.85 -0.08 11.08
C CYS A 95 -4.27 0.43 10.75
N PRO A 96 -5.04 0.95 11.72
CA PRO A 96 -6.37 1.50 11.47
C PRO A 96 -6.34 2.80 10.67
N LEU A 97 -5.27 3.60 10.80
CA LEU A 97 -5.08 4.78 9.97
C LEU A 97 -4.89 4.42 8.49
N GLY A 98 -4.14 3.34 8.21
CA GLY A 98 -4.03 2.78 6.86
C GLY A 98 -5.38 2.34 6.30
N ALA A 99 -6.22 1.70 7.14
CA ALA A 99 -7.58 1.32 6.77
C ALA A 99 -8.47 2.52 6.46
N PHE A 100 -8.39 3.58 7.26
CA PHE A 100 -9.13 4.83 7.04
C PHE A 100 -8.77 5.45 5.69
N TRP A 101 -7.49 5.64 5.41
CA TRP A 101 -7.05 6.21 4.13
C TRP A 101 -7.36 5.31 2.94
N SER A 102 -7.29 3.99 3.12
CA SER A 102 -7.73 3.04 2.09
C SER A 102 -9.22 3.20 1.76
N LEU A 103 -10.06 3.36 2.79
CA LEU A 103 -11.49 3.59 2.62
C LEU A 103 -11.78 4.90 1.89
N VAL A 104 -11.14 6.01 2.32
CA VAL A 104 -11.24 7.31 1.66
C VAL A 104 -10.80 7.21 0.20
N GLY A 105 -9.66 6.54 -0.08
CA GLY A 105 -9.17 6.33 -1.43
C GLY A 105 -10.13 5.53 -2.32
N ARG A 106 -10.85 4.55 -1.76
CA ARG A 106 -11.88 3.79 -2.49
C ARG A 106 -13.14 4.62 -2.78
N LEU A 107 -13.52 5.51 -1.86
CA LEU A 107 -14.67 6.42 -2.03
C LEU A 107 -14.36 7.50 -3.07
N THR A 108 -13.10 7.85 -3.25
CA THR A 108 -12.68 8.86 -4.24
C THR A 108 -12.75 8.27 -5.65
N ARG A 109 -13.77 8.67 -6.41
CA ARG A 109 -14.01 8.17 -7.78
C ARG A 109 -12.91 8.52 -8.78
N SER A 110 -12.21 9.61 -8.55
CA SER A 110 -11.13 10.11 -9.43
C SER A 110 -9.90 10.49 -8.63
N PRO A 111 -9.06 9.53 -8.24
CA PRO A 111 -7.79 9.87 -7.59
C PRO A 111 -6.93 10.71 -8.54
N VAL A 112 -6.36 11.80 -8.02
CA VAL A 112 -5.56 12.75 -8.80
C VAL A 112 -4.31 12.07 -9.38
N VAL A 113 -3.65 11.25 -8.57
CA VAL A 113 -2.46 10.49 -8.96
C VAL A 113 -2.78 9.00 -8.90
N ARG A 114 -2.39 8.28 -9.91
CA ARG A 114 -2.57 6.82 -10.01
C ARG A 114 -1.46 6.17 -10.79
N VAL A 115 -1.28 4.88 -10.60
CA VAL A 115 -0.42 4.05 -11.42
C VAL A 115 -1.26 3.45 -12.56
N SER A 116 -0.94 3.81 -13.78
CA SER A 116 -1.52 3.22 -15.00
C SER A 116 -0.73 1.97 -15.39
N PHE A 117 -1.43 1.03 -16.01
CA PHE A 117 -0.88 -0.23 -16.48
C PHE A 117 -1.13 -0.37 -17.99
N ASP A 118 -0.11 -0.78 -18.71
CA ASP A 118 -0.16 -1.11 -20.12
C ASP A 118 0.07 -2.61 -20.32
N ASP A 119 -1.00 -3.34 -20.70
CA ASP A 119 -0.92 -4.80 -20.87
C ASP A 119 -0.06 -5.19 -22.09
N ALA A 120 0.00 -4.33 -23.12
CA ALA A 120 0.78 -4.60 -24.32
C ALA A 120 2.30 -4.57 -24.07
N ALA A 121 2.75 -3.73 -23.14
CA ALA A 121 4.15 -3.62 -22.75
C ALA A 121 4.55 -4.63 -21.65
N CYS A 122 3.60 -5.36 -21.05
CA CYS A 122 3.86 -6.21 -19.89
C CYS A 122 4.25 -7.64 -20.29
N ASN A 123 5.47 -8.05 -19.94
CA ASN A 123 5.96 -9.45 -20.11
C ASN A 123 5.57 -10.38 -18.96
N ARG A 124 4.86 -9.90 -17.92
CA ARG A 124 4.41 -10.65 -16.74
C ARG A 124 5.53 -11.28 -15.89
N CYS A 125 6.70 -10.67 -15.84
CA CYS A 125 7.84 -11.16 -15.04
C CYS A 125 7.56 -11.25 -13.53
N GLY A 126 6.63 -10.46 -12.99
CA GLY A 126 6.27 -10.44 -11.58
C GLY A 126 7.16 -9.58 -10.68
N ASP A 127 8.13 -8.85 -11.21
CA ASP A 127 9.04 -8.00 -10.43
C ASP A 127 8.28 -6.90 -9.68
N CYS A 128 7.25 -6.35 -10.28
CA CYS A 128 6.36 -5.37 -9.63
C CYS A 128 5.65 -5.95 -8.39
N LEU A 129 5.29 -7.25 -8.39
CA LEU A 129 4.71 -7.90 -7.22
C LEU A 129 5.73 -8.09 -6.11
N ARG A 130 6.97 -8.42 -6.45
CA ARG A 130 8.05 -8.59 -5.47
C ARG A 130 8.46 -7.28 -4.83
N ALA A 131 8.50 -6.21 -5.61
CA ALA A 131 8.86 -4.87 -5.14
C ALA A 131 7.72 -4.18 -4.35
N CYS A 132 6.47 -4.63 -4.52
CA CYS A 132 5.33 -3.99 -3.88
C CYS A 132 5.23 -4.38 -2.39
N PRO A 133 5.12 -3.41 -1.46
CA PRO A 133 4.86 -3.71 -0.05
C PRO A 133 3.48 -4.33 0.18
N GLU A 134 2.52 -4.06 -0.73
CA GLU A 134 1.15 -4.56 -0.71
C GLU A 134 0.83 -5.33 -2.01
N PRO A 135 1.42 -6.53 -2.23
CA PRO A 135 1.34 -7.23 -3.53
C PRO A 135 -0.08 -7.62 -3.92
N HIS A 136 -1.00 -7.75 -2.97
CA HIS A 136 -2.40 -8.07 -3.22
C HIS A 136 -3.15 -7.00 -4.04
N VAL A 137 -2.61 -5.77 -4.13
CA VAL A 137 -3.16 -4.67 -4.92
C VAL A 137 -2.91 -4.87 -6.42
N ILE A 138 -1.82 -5.56 -6.77
CA ILE A 138 -1.43 -5.83 -8.15
C ILE A 138 -2.07 -7.14 -8.59
N ARG A 139 -3.27 -7.05 -9.17
CA ARG A 139 -3.98 -8.20 -9.73
C ARG A 139 -4.02 -8.07 -11.25
N PHE A 140 -3.25 -8.84 -11.97
CA PHE A 140 -3.15 -8.75 -13.44
C PHE A 140 -4.49 -8.84 -14.16
N ALA A 141 -5.43 -9.68 -13.68
CA ALA A 141 -6.77 -9.76 -14.26
C ALA A 141 -7.49 -8.41 -14.17
N SER A 142 -7.53 -7.80 -12.98
CA SER A 142 -8.15 -6.48 -12.79
C SER A 142 -7.38 -5.34 -13.47
N LEU A 143 -6.06 -5.43 -13.55
CA LEU A 143 -5.23 -4.45 -14.25
C LEU A 143 -5.50 -4.44 -15.75
N LYS A 144 -5.69 -5.62 -16.35
CA LYS A 144 -6.04 -5.75 -17.75
C LYS A 144 -7.40 -5.13 -18.07
N GLU A 145 -8.38 -5.29 -17.18
CA GLU A 145 -9.73 -4.72 -17.37
C GLU A 145 -9.78 -3.22 -17.11
N THR A 146 -9.03 -2.72 -16.12
CA THR A 146 -9.14 -1.33 -15.66
C THR A 146 -8.04 -0.42 -16.18
N GLY A 147 -6.93 -0.97 -16.69
CA GLY A 147 -5.74 -0.23 -17.13
C GLY A 147 -5.04 0.55 -15.99
N ARG A 148 -5.32 0.21 -14.73
CA ARG A 148 -4.80 0.96 -13.57
C ARG A 148 -4.79 0.11 -12.31
N ILE A 149 -3.90 0.47 -11.37
CA ILE A 149 -3.93 -0.08 -10.03
C ILE A 149 -5.11 0.55 -9.25
N PRO A 150 -5.95 -0.25 -8.56
CA PRO A 150 -7.07 0.25 -7.78
C PRO A 150 -6.62 1.25 -6.73
N ALA A 151 -7.36 2.35 -6.59
CA ALA A 151 -7.16 3.30 -5.51
C ALA A 151 -7.56 2.69 -4.15
N GLY A 152 -6.98 3.21 -3.09
CA GLY A 152 -7.31 2.86 -1.72
C GLY A 152 -6.20 2.06 -1.05
N ASP A 153 -5.85 0.90 -1.55
CA ASP A 153 -4.81 0.07 -0.94
C ASP A 153 -3.42 0.37 -1.52
N CYS A 154 -3.34 1.01 -2.68
CA CYS A 154 -2.09 1.43 -3.28
C CYS A 154 -1.50 2.64 -2.54
N LEU A 155 -0.26 2.50 -2.08
CA LEU A 155 0.48 3.57 -1.39
C LEU A 155 1.06 4.65 -2.32
N ASN A 156 0.93 4.48 -3.65
CA ASN A 156 1.55 5.33 -4.67
C ASN A 156 3.06 5.54 -4.46
N CYS A 157 3.76 4.56 -3.92
CA CYS A 157 5.19 4.64 -3.59
C CYS A 157 6.13 4.58 -4.80
N GLY A 158 5.64 4.11 -5.97
CA GLY A 158 6.43 4.04 -7.20
C GLY A 158 7.35 2.83 -7.36
N ARG A 159 7.57 2.00 -6.33
CA ARG A 159 8.48 0.84 -6.38
C ARG A 159 8.18 -0.14 -7.51
N CYS A 160 6.90 -0.36 -7.81
CA CYS A 160 6.49 -1.22 -8.93
C CYS A 160 6.85 -0.63 -10.31
N ILE A 161 6.90 0.70 -10.42
CA ILE A 161 7.31 1.41 -11.64
C ILE A 161 8.82 1.27 -11.82
N GLU A 162 9.59 1.51 -10.76
CA GLU A 162 11.05 1.40 -10.76
C GLU A 162 11.51 -0.03 -11.06
N ALA A 163 10.80 -1.04 -10.50
CA ALA A 163 11.11 -2.45 -10.75
C ALA A 163 10.68 -2.94 -12.14
N CYS A 164 9.90 -2.15 -12.89
CA CYS A 164 9.39 -2.56 -14.19
C CYS A 164 10.35 -2.22 -15.34
N GLY A 165 11.17 -3.18 -15.77
CA GLY A 165 12.09 -2.99 -16.89
C GLY A 165 11.42 -2.68 -18.23
N GLU A 166 10.17 -3.10 -18.43
CA GLU A 166 9.40 -2.88 -19.66
C GLU A 166 8.60 -1.58 -19.67
N ASN A 167 8.69 -0.75 -18.62
CA ASN A 167 7.93 0.49 -18.49
C ASN A 167 6.40 0.35 -18.66
N ALA A 168 5.86 -0.83 -18.35
CA ALA A 168 4.43 -1.11 -18.40
C ALA A 168 3.61 -0.39 -17.31
N LEU A 169 4.28 0.11 -16.26
CA LEU A 169 3.68 0.84 -15.16
C LEU A 169 4.20 2.28 -15.17
N LYS A 170 3.28 3.27 -15.09
CA LYS A 170 3.64 4.70 -15.08
C LYS A 170 2.70 5.48 -14.16
N PHE A 171 3.22 6.53 -13.52
CA PHE A 171 2.34 7.49 -12.87
C PHE A 171 1.55 8.29 -13.90
N ARG A 172 0.25 8.46 -13.64
CA ARG A 172 -0.60 9.37 -14.39
C ARG A 172 -1.38 10.28 -13.46
N ILE A 173 -1.52 11.52 -13.88
CA ILE A 173 -2.34 12.55 -13.25
C ILE A 173 -3.59 12.75 -14.10
N GLY A 174 -4.76 12.83 -13.47
CA GLY A 174 -6.02 13.09 -14.16
C GLY A 174 -6.95 11.89 -14.34
N PRO A 175 -8.05 12.02 -15.10
CA PRO A 175 -9.04 10.97 -15.30
C PRO A 175 -8.43 9.74 -15.96
N ALA A 176 -9.02 8.56 -15.70
CA ALA A 176 -8.54 7.32 -16.30
C ALA A 176 -8.55 7.42 -17.82
N PRO A 177 -7.49 7.00 -18.52
CA PRO A 177 -7.58 6.82 -19.96
C PRO A 177 -8.68 5.80 -20.25
N ARG A 178 -9.50 6.05 -21.26
CA ARG A 178 -10.39 5.03 -21.78
C ARG A 178 -9.52 3.88 -22.27
N ILE A 179 -9.80 2.66 -21.87
CA ILE A 179 -9.14 1.48 -22.40
C ILE A 179 -9.48 1.48 -23.90
N ARG A 180 -8.48 1.63 -24.75
CA ARG A 180 -8.65 1.36 -26.16
C ARG A 180 -8.93 -0.13 -26.29
N THR A 181 -10.16 -0.49 -26.54
CA THR A 181 -10.50 -1.83 -27.00
C THR A 181 -9.93 -1.97 -28.41
N SER A 182 -9.46 -3.16 -28.74
CA SER A 182 -8.85 -3.50 -30.04
C SER A 182 -9.74 -3.21 -31.26
N SER A 183 -10.99 -2.77 -31.06
CA SER A 183 -11.90 -2.28 -32.11
C SER A 183 -11.59 -0.87 -32.59
N ASP A 184 -10.80 -0.07 -31.86
CA ASP A 184 -10.51 1.31 -32.25
C ASP A 184 -9.32 1.45 -33.22
N THR A 185 -8.61 0.34 -33.52
CA THR A 185 -7.41 0.35 -34.37
C THR A 185 -7.73 0.34 -35.87
N HIS A 186 -9.00 0.08 -36.27
CA HIS A 186 -9.38 -0.03 -37.69
C HIS A 186 -10.01 1.24 -38.30
N GLN A 187 -10.11 2.35 -37.56
CA GLN A 187 -10.72 3.58 -38.09
C GLN A 187 -9.72 4.72 -38.39
N GLY A 188 -8.42 4.48 -38.31
CA GLY A 188 -7.38 5.50 -38.47
C GLY A 188 -6.64 5.49 -39.84
N GLU A 189 -6.96 4.59 -40.76
CA GLU A 189 -6.18 4.40 -42.03
C GLU A 189 -6.92 4.73 -43.31
N ASN A 190 -7.90 5.60 -43.29
CA ASN A 190 -8.50 6.09 -44.51
C ASN A 190 -8.67 7.61 -44.45
N HIS A 191 -7.61 8.36 -44.68
CA HIS A 191 -7.65 9.71 -45.25
C HIS A 191 -6.22 10.18 -45.58
N HIS A 192 -5.71 9.78 -46.75
CA HIS A 192 -4.82 10.58 -47.57
C HIS A 192 -4.80 9.92 -48.96
N ASP A 193 -5.64 10.42 -49.81
CA ASP A 193 -5.41 10.63 -51.26
C ASP A 193 -5.84 12.06 -51.59
#